data_92aa9a3761425247610dae25e62826f2
#
_entry.id   92aa9a3761425247610dae25e62826f2
#
_cell.length_a   1.000
_cell.length_b   1.000
_cell.length_c   1.000
_cell.angle_alpha   90.00
_cell.angle_beta   90.00
_cell.angle_gamma   90.00
#
_symmetry.space_group_name_H-M   'P 1'
#
loop_
_entity.id
_entity.type
_entity.pdbx_description
1 polymer ?
#
loop_
_entity_poly.entity_id
_entity_poly.type
_entity_poly.pdbx_seq_one_letter_code
_entity_poly.pdbx_strand_id
1 'polypeptide(L)'
;MDNRINMKSRINMKAKSLLSRTLMQFLVCLAVIFLLTAPLFYILTKLFYAEDMIDIIESVENGNGIPPLDLERDIMAGMMLHFILISFVISLSLFITLRFITKKLWQPFNKTLQIAEQFNLAQGDLPSFPKTNIREFNRLNHSIEKLMTKDKETFRIQKEFTENASHELQTPLAITRIKLDLLMQEDLNERQMQLVADIYNQNTRMGHLNRSLLLLAKIDNTQ
;
A
#
# COMPACT_ATOMS: atom_id res chain seq x y z
N MET A 1 7.25 22.57 -20.81
CA MET A 1 6.30 21.57 -20.27
C MET A 1 6.64 20.16 -20.75
N ASP A 2 7.24 20.02 -21.90
CA ASP A 2 7.56 18.74 -22.59
C ASP A 2 8.69 17.90 -21.95
N ASN A 3 9.67 18.56 -21.34
CA ASN A 3 10.85 17.88 -20.78
C ASN A 3 10.54 17.07 -19.48
N ARG A 4 9.48 17.42 -18.74
CA ARG A 4 9.05 16.69 -17.54
C ARG A 4 8.27 15.40 -17.89
N ILE A 5 7.55 15.40 -19.00
CA ILE A 5 6.80 14.24 -19.49
C ILE A 5 7.77 13.17 -19.99
N ASN A 6 8.81 13.59 -20.71
CA ASN A 6 9.83 12.69 -21.25
C ASN A 6 10.72 12.07 -20.18
N MET A 7 11.00 12.80 -19.10
CA MET A 7 11.77 12.30 -17.95
C MET A 7 10.97 11.31 -17.09
N LYS A 8 9.64 11.54 -16.90
CA LYS A 8 8.73 10.60 -16.22
C LYS A 8 8.55 9.30 -17.00
N SER A 9 8.48 9.33 -18.33
CA SER A 9 8.39 8.13 -19.17
C SER A 9 9.69 7.30 -19.15
N ARG A 10 10.86 7.93 -19.12
CA ARG A 10 12.16 7.24 -19.02
C ARG A 10 12.40 6.60 -17.65
N ILE A 11 11.90 7.18 -16.57
CA ILE A 11 11.99 6.60 -15.22
C ILE A 11 11.10 5.37 -15.11
N ASN A 12 9.91 5.40 -15.73
CA ASN A 12 8.99 4.27 -15.73
C ASN A 12 9.48 3.07 -16.58
N MET A 13 10.31 3.30 -17.60
CA MET A 13 10.90 2.22 -18.40
C MET A 13 12.00 1.43 -17.66
N LYS A 14 12.65 2.00 -16.63
CA LYS A 14 13.65 1.31 -15.81
C LYS A 14 13.10 0.52 -14.63
N ALA A 15 11.85 0.76 -14.23
CA ALA A 15 11.20 0.01 -13.16
C ALA A 15 10.72 -1.34 -13.70
N LYS A 16 11.28 -2.44 -13.19
CA LYS A 16 10.86 -3.80 -13.52
C LYS A 16 9.49 -4.09 -12.91
N SER A 17 8.66 -4.86 -13.62
CA SER A 17 7.38 -5.31 -13.05
C SER A 17 7.64 -6.19 -11.83
N LEU A 18 6.73 -6.15 -10.87
CA LEU A 18 6.77 -6.96 -9.65
C LEU A 18 6.89 -8.44 -10.00
N LEU A 19 6.09 -8.90 -10.97
CA LEU A 19 6.08 -10.28 -11.45
C LEU A 19 7.45 -10.69 -12.03
N SER A 20 8.05 -9.87 -12.89
CA SER A 20 9.36 -10.18 -13.48
C SER A 20 10.47 -10.26 -12.44
N ARG A 21 10.38 -9.45 -11.39
CA ARG A 21 11.37 -9.44 -10.32
C ARG A 21 11.25 -10.65 -9.39
N THR A 22 10.02 -11.02 -9.04
CA THR A 22 9.77 -12.22 -8.23
C THR A 22 10.10 -13.49 -8.98
N LEU A 23 9.75 -13.59 -10.27
CA LEU A 23 10.13 -14.71 -11.13
C LEU A 23 11.65 -14.87 -11.27
N MET A 24 12.37 -13.77 -11.48
CA MET A 24 13.84 -13.81 -11.58
C MET A 24 14.48 -14.28 -10.27
N GLN A 25 14.00 -13.79 -9.12
CA GLN A 25 14.48 -14.23 -7.83
C GLN A 25 14.19 -15.71 -7.57
N PHE A 26 13.01 -16.18 -7.97
CA PHE A 26 12.62 -17.58 -7.87
C PHE A 26 13.50 -18.48 -8.77
N LEU A 27 13.77 -18.07 -10.01
CA LEU A 27 14.67 -18.79 -10.92
C LEU A 27 16.11 -18.85 -10.39
N VAL A 28 16.61 -17.76 -9.84
CA VAL A 28 17.95 -17.74 -9.20
C VAL A 28 17.99 -18.69 -8.01
N CYS A 29 16.94 -18.69 -7.18
CA CYS A 29 16.84 -19.59 -6.04
C CYS A 29 16.82 -21.06 -6.47
N LEU A 30 16.04 -21.41 -7.51
CA LEU A 30 16.02 -22.76 -8.09
C LEU A 30 17.40 -23.17 -8.63
N ALA A 31 18.09 -22.27 -9.33
CA ALA A 31 19.43 -22.53 -9.85
C ALA A 31 20.44 -22.80 -8.73
N VAL A 32 20.38 -22.03 -7.65
CA VAL A 32 21.24 -22.23 -6.46
C VAL A 32 20.94 -23.57 -5.77
N ILE A 33 19.67 -23.91 -5.60
CA ILE A 33 19.26 -25.20 -5.04
C ILE A 33 19.84 -26.34 -5.89
N PHE A 34 19.64 -26.29 -7.20
CA PHE A 34 20.15 -27.33 -8.10
C PHE A 34 21.67 -27.46 -8.06
N LEU A 35 22.37 -26.33 -8.03
CA LEU A 35 23.83 -26.27 -7.99
C LEU A 35 24.41 -26.83 -6.68
N LEU A 36 23.69 -26.74 -5.58
CA LEU A 36 24.08 -27.28 -4.27
C LEU A 36 23.69 -28.76 -4.14
N THR A 37 22.50 -29.15 -4.60
CA THR A 37 22.01 -30.52 -4.40
C THR A 37 22.65 -31.53 -5.34
N ALA A 38 22.97 -31.17 -6.58
CA ALA A 38 23.57 -32.10 -7.55
C ALA A 38 24.95 -32.63 -7.12
N PRO A 39 25.93 -31.81 -6.71
CA PRO A 39 27.21 -32.32 -6.23
C PRO A 39 27.07 -33.05 -4.91
N LEU A 40 26.19 -32.61 -4.01
CA LEU A 40 25.91 -33.28 -2.76
C LEU A 40 25.37 -34.69 -3.01
N PHE A 41 24.44 -34.85 -3.95
CA PHE A 41 23.94 -36.15 -4.35
C PHE A 41 25.05 -37.05 -4.88
N TYR A 42 25.90 -36.53 -5.77
CA TYR A 42 27.02 -37.27 -6.32
C TYR A 42 28.01 -37.74 -5.24
N ILE A 43 28.40 -36.86 -4.30
CA ILE A 43 29.35 -37.18 -3.24
C ILE A 43 28.79 -38.25 -2.28
N LEU A 44 27.53 -38.08 -1.86
CA LEU A 44 26.88 -39.06 -0.98
C LEU A 44 26.73 -40.42 -1.65
N THR A 45 26.29 -40.45 -2.90
CA THR A 45 26.19 -41.71 -3.66
C THR A 45 27.53 -42.39 -3.79
N LYS A 46 28.59 -41.62 -4.09
CA LYS A 46 29.95 -42.16 -4.16
C LYS A 46 30.44 -42.74 -2.84
N LEU A 47 30.15 -42.08 -1.71
CA LEU A 47 30.54 -42.57 -0.37
C LEU A 47 29.86 -43.89 -0.04
N PHE A 48 28.55 -44.00 -0.24
CA PHE A 48 27.80 -45.24 0.03
C PHE A 48 28.27 -46.40 -0.83
N TYR A 49 28.44 -46.18 -2.15
CA TYR A 49 28.94 -47.25 -3.06
C TYR A 49 30.43 -47.62 -2.85
N ALA A 50 31.25 -46.68 -2.35
CA ALA A 50 32.64 -46.96 -2.12
C ALA A 50 32.84 -47.91 -0.91
N GLU A 51 32.01 -47.78 0.14
CA GLU A 51 32.02 -48.62 1.31
C GLU A 51 31.69 -50.08 0.96
N ASP A 52 30.61 -50.32 0.23
CA ASP A 52 30.20 -51.62 -0.25
C ASP A 52 31.26 -52.28 -1.14
N MET A 53 31.92 -51.53 -2.00
CA MET A 53 32.98 -52.06 -2.90
C MET A 53 34.23 -52.44 -2.12
N ILE A 54 34.60 -51.72 -1.06
CA ILE A 54 35.73 -52.02 -0.21
C ILE A 54 35.49 -53.35 0.52
N ASP A 55 34.31 -53.53 1.10
CA ASP A 55 33.92 -54.76 1.79
C ASP A 55 33.95 -56.02 0.89
N ILE A 56 33.50 -55.88 -0.35
CA ILE A 56 33.56 -56.93 -1.36
C ILE A 56 35.01 -57.27 -1.68
N ILE A 57 35.87 -56.28 -1.91
CA ILE A 57 37.27 -56.49 -2.27
C ILE A 57 38.01 -57.19 -1.11
N GLU A 58 37.82 -56.71 0.13
CA GLU A 58 38.47 -57.32 1.31
C GLU A 58 38.02 -58.76 1.56
N SER A 59 36.73 -59.05 1.37
CA SER A 59 36.21 -60.42 1.50
C SER A 59 36.78 -61.39 0.45
N VAL A 60 36.91 -60.94 -0.81
CA VAL A 60 37.47 -61.72 -1.90
C VAL A 60 38.98 -61.93 -1.68
N GLU A 61 39.73 -60.94 -1.21
CA GLU A 61 41.16 -61.01 -0.95
C GLU A 61 41.48 -61.97 0.21
N ASN A 62 40.62 -62.01 1.21
CA ASN A 62 40.74 -62.92 2.37
C ASN A 62 40.26 -64.34 2.10
N GLY A 63 39.86 -64.70 0.84
CA GLY A 63 39.40 -66.02 0.48
C GLY A 63 38.02 -66.40 1.05
N ASN A 64 37.33 -65.48 1.62
CA ASN A 64 35.97 -65.62 2.10
C ASN A 64 35.01 -65.40 0.93
N GLY A 65 33.90 -66.15 0.89
CA GLY A 65 32.85 -65.87 -0.11
C GLY A 65 32.31 -64.45 -0.02
N ILE A 66 31.65 -63.99 -1.10
CA ILE A 66 31.02 -62.66 -1.15
C ILE A 66 30.10 -62.49 0.08
N PRO A 67 30.31 -61.49 0.93
CA PRO A 67 29.47 -61.27 2.11
C PRO A 67 28.01 -61.10 1.70
N PRO A 68 27.06 -61.51 2.55
CA PRO A 68 25.67 -61.23 2.30
C PRO A 68 25.51 -59.71 2.44
N LEU A 69 25.54 -59.02 1.30
CA LEU A 69 25.31 -57.58 1.24
C LEU A 69 23.83 -57.30 1.48
N ASP A 70 23.52 -56.60 2.57
CA ASP A 70 22.19 -56.04 2.77
C ASP A 70 21.95 -54.81 1.85
N LEU A 71 22.25 -55.04 0.54
CA LEU A 71 22.24 -54.02 -0.49
C LEU A 71 20.93 -53.24 -0.55
N GLU A 72 19.82 -53.93 -0.27
CA GLU A 72 18.49 -53.31 -0.26
C GLU A 72 18.34 -52.31 0.90
N ARG A 73 18.83 -52.65 2.06
CA ARG A 73 18.77 -51.81 3.25
C ARG A 73 19.64 -50.55 3.12
N ASP A 74 20.86 -50.71 2.64
CA ASP A 74 21.84 -49.64 2.52
C ASP A 74 21.49 -48.65 1.39
N ILE A 75 20.99 -49.15 0.28
CA ILE A 75 20.42 -48.35 -0.80
C ILE A 75 19.19 -47.55 -0.30
N MET A 76 18.26 -48.19 0.42
CA MET A 76 17.09 -47.52 0.98
C MET A 76 17.47 -46.46 2.00
N ALA A 77 18.41 -46.72 2.89
CA ALA A 77 18.91 -45.75 3.87
C ALA A 77 19.57 -44.56 3.16
N GLY A 78 20.43 -44.83 2.18
CA GLY A 78 21.04 -43.78 1.35
C GLY A 78 20.04 -42.91 0.63
N MET A 79 19.03 -43.50 -0.02
CA MET A 79 17.96 -42.76 -0.68
C MET A 79 17.12 -41.91 0.27
N MET A 80 16.77 -42.45 1.45
CA MET A 80 16.05 -41.70 2.49
C MET A 80 16.85 -40.48 2.99
N LEU A 81 18.16 -40.68 3.27
CA LEU A 81 19.03 -39.59 3.68
C LEU A 81 19.10 -38.48 2.64
N HIS A 82 19.24 -38.83 1.35
CA HIS A 82 19.24 -37.88 0.26
C HIS A 82 17.93 -37.10 0.18
N PHE A 83 16.80 -37.80 0.26
CA PHE A 83 15.48 -37.18 0.22
C PHE A 83 15.28 -36.18 1.34
N ILE A 84 15.67 -36.53 2.58
CA ILE A 84 15.57 -35.64 3.75
C ILE A 84 16.46 -34.41 3.55
N LEU A 85 17.69 -34.57 3.09
CA LEU A 85 18.65 -33.50 2.88
C LEU A 85 18.20 -32.52 1.79
N ILE A 86 17.76 -33.05 0.66
CA ILE A 86 17.22 -32.23 -0.45
C ILE A 86 15.98 -31.49 0.01
N SER A 87 15.04 -32.15 0.70
CA SER A 87 13.83 -31.54 1.24
C SER A 87 14.15 -30.42 2.22
N PHE A 88 15.15 -30.61 3.10
CA PHE A 88 15.60 -29.58 4.04
C PHE A 88 16.19 -28.35 3.31
N VAL A 89 17.05 -28.57 2.32
CA VAL A 89 17.64 -27.46 1.52
C VAL A 89 16.56 -26.68 0.76
N ILE A 90 15.61 -27.38 0.17
CA ILE A 90 14.48 -26.72 -0.53
C ILE A 90 13.64 -25.89 0.45
N SER A 91 13.27 -26.47 1.62
CA SER A 91 12.45 -25.79 2.61
C SER A 91 13.16 -24.55 3.18
N LEU A 92 14.44 -24.66 3.51
CA LEU A 92 15.24 -23.53 4.01
C LEU A 92 15.37 -22.42 2.97
N SER A 93 15.63 -22.78 1.72
CA SER A 93 15.73 -21.83 0.63
C SER A 93 14.41 -21.11 0.36
N LEU A 94 13.30 -21.84 0.39
CA LEU A 94 11.96 -21.27 0.25
C LEU A 94 11.66 -20.29 1.40
N PHE A 95 11.98 -20.66 2.62
CA PHE A 95 11.80 -19.80 3.80
C PHE A 95 12.58 -18.50 3.70
N ILE A 96 13.87 -18.57 3.34
CA ILE A 96 14.73 -17.40 3.17
C ILE A 96 14.18 -16.50 2.05
N THR A 97 13.80 -17.09 0.93
CA THR A 97 13.26 -16.36 -0.24
C THR A 97 11.97 -15.64 0.10
N LEU A 98 11.02 -16.32 0.76
CA LEU A 98 9.76 -15.72 1.21
C LEU A 98 10.00 -14.57 2.18
N ARG A 99 10.88 -14.75 3.18
CA ARG A 99 11.20 -13.71 4.15
C ARG A 99 11.82 -12.45 3.50
N PHE A 100 12.71 -12.65 2.54
CA PHE A 100 13.35 -11.55 1.81
C PHE A 100 12.39 -10.81 0.88
N ILE A 101 11.56 -11.55 0.13
CA ILE A 101 10.57 -10.99 -0.78
C ILE A 101 9.53 -10.21 0.01
N THR A 102 8.98 -10.79 1.06
CA THR A 102 7.94 -10.17 1.89
C THR A 102 8.43 -8.85 2.47
N LYS A 103 9.60 -8.82 3.12
CA LYS A 103 10.14 -7.59 3.71
C LYS A 103 10.35 -6.48 2.67
N LYS A 104 10.88 -6.81 1.50
CA LYS A 104 11.21 -5.84 0.45
C LYS A 104 9.99 -5.31 -0.29
N LEU A 105 8.90 -6.09 -0.37
CA LEU A 105 7.66 -5.70 -1.01
C LEU A 105 6.73 -4.92 -0.08
N TRP A 106 6.62 -5.34 1.18
CA TRP A 106 5.72 -4.71 2.14
C TRP A 106 6.20 -3.35 2.63
N GLN A 107 7.51 -3.11 2.67
CA GLN A 107 8.05 -1.84 3.14
C GLN A 107 7.56 -0.63 2.33
N PRO A 108 7.63 -0.60 0.98
CA PRO A 108 7.10 0.53 0.21
C PRO A 108 5.57 0.62 0.28
N PHE A 109 4.86 -0.51 0.36
CA PHE A 109 3.42 -0.54 0.53
C PHE A 109 2.98 0.11 1.85
N ASN A 110 3.58 -0.31 2.97
CA ASN A 110 3.26 0.25 4.29
C ASN A 110 3.57 1.75 4.37
N LYS A 111 4.65 2.22 3.73
CA LYS A 111 4.95 3.65 3.65
C LYS A 111 3.88 4.41 2.86
N THR A 112 3.43 3.88 1.73
CA THR A 112 2.34 4.49 0.96
C THR A 112 1.06 4.54 1.76
N LEU A 113 0.71 3.46 2.46
CA LEU A 113 -0.47 3.38 3.31
C LEU A 113 -0.41 4.40 4.46
N GLN A 114 0.71 4.46 5.17
CA GLN A 114 0.91 5.42 6.27
C GLN A 114 0.78 6.88 5.79
N ILE A 115 1.35 7.22 4.63
CA ILE A 115 1.21 8.55 4.03
C ILE A 115 -0.25 8.84 3.68
N ALA A 116 -0.96 7.84 3.15
CA ALA A 116 -2.36 7.99 2.80
C ALA A 116 -3.26 8.16 4.03
N GLU A 117 -3.00 7.41 5.11
CA GLU A 117 -3.72 7.50 6.39
C GLU A 117 -3.49 8.82 7.12
N GLN A 118 -2.29 9.38 7.02
CA GLN A 118 -1.92 10.64 7.68
C GLN A 118 -2.32 11.89 6.88
N PHE A 119 -2.87 11.69 5.67
CA PHE A 119 -3.26 12.82 4.84
C PHE A 119 -4.50 13.50 5.39
N ASN A 120 -4.38 14.80 5.66
CA ASN A 120 -5.47 15.65 6.08
C ASN A 120 -5.68 16.76 5.05
N LEU A 121 -6.91 16.86 4.50
CA LEU A 121 -7.31 17.85 3.50
C LEU A 121 -7.15 19.29 3.96
N ALA A 122 -7.34 19.51 5.26
CA ALA A 122 -7.33 20.85 5.85
C ALA A 122 -5.91 21.38 6.13
N GLN A 123 -4.95 20.50 6.40
CA GLN A 123 -3.68 20.89 7.03
C GLN A 123 -2.51 21.04 6.09
N GLY A 124 -2.60 20.63 4.84
CA GLY A 124 -1.31 20.53 4.31
C GLY A 124 -1.04 20.52 2.83
N ASP A 125 0.22 20.55 2.55
CA ASP A 125 0.77 20.28 1.26
C ASP A 125 0.56 18.79 0.89
N LEU A 126 0.41 18.54 -0.41
CA LEU A 126 0.27 17.18 -0.93
C LEU A 126 1.48 16.35 -0.53
N PRO A 127 1.29 15.20 0.10
CA PRO A 127 2.38 14.35 0.54
C PRO A 127 3.18 13.84 -0.67
N SER A 128 4.49 13.74 -0.48
CA SER A 128 5.38 13.16 -1.50
C SER A 128 5.50 11.65 -1.28
N PHE A 129 5.03 10.86 -2.23
CA PHE A 129 5.14 9.41 -2.18
C PHE A 129 6.54 8.92 -2.55
N PRO A 130 7.06 7.88 -1.88
CA PRO A 130 8.38 7.34 -2.14
C PRO A 130 8.46 6.73 -3.55
N LYS A 131 9.53 7.05 -4.26
CA LYS A 131 9.82 6.40 -5.55
C LYS A 131 10.31 4.98 -5.28
N THR A 132 9.70 4.01 -5.94
CA THR A 132 10.07 2.60 -5.83
C THR A 132 10.61 2.09 -7.18
N ASN A 133 11.42 1.01 -7.11
CA ASN A 133 11.88 0.33 -8.32
C ASN A 133 10.82 -0.65 -8.88
N ILE A 134 9.58 -0.58 -8.39
CA ILE A 134 8.48 -1.45 -8.76
C ILE A 134 7.43 -0.60 -9.49
N ARG A 135 7.18 -0.94 -10.74
CA ARG A 135 6.29 -0.19 -11.63
C ARG A 135 4.87 -0.06 -11.08
N GLU A 136 4.34 -1.14 -10.52
CA GLU A 136 2.98 -1.21 -9.99
C GLU A 136 2.80 -0.27 -8.80
N PHE A 137 3.75 -0.18 -7.89
CA PHE A 137 3.71 0.76 -6.78
C PHE A 137 3.84 2.22 -7.23
N ASN A 138 4.67 2.49 -8.22
CA ASN A 138 4.74 3.85 -8.77
C ASN A 138 3.43 4.29 -9.42
N ARG A 139 2.72 3.35 -10.10
CA ARG A 139 1.39 3.62 -10.65
C ARG A 139 0.35 3.84 -9.56
N LEU A 140 0.37 3.00 -8.51
CA LEU A 140 -0.51 3.14 -7.35
C LEU A 140 -0.30 4.49 -6.68
N ASN A 141 0.96 4.84 -6.34
CA ASN A 141 1.31 6.11 -5.72
C ASN A 141 0.84 7.30 -6.57
N HIS A 142 1.06 7.25 -7.88
CA HIS A 142 0.58 8.31 -8.78
C HIS A 142 -0.95 8.42 -8.83
N SER A 143 -1.66 7.29 -8.78
CA SER A 143 -3.13 7.30 -8.74
C SER A 143 -3.65 7.88 -7.44
N ILE A 144 -3.05 7.53 -6.30
CA ILE A 144 -3.39 8.09 -4.99
C ILE A 144 -3.08 9.60 -4.96
N GLU A 145 -1.89 10.01 -5.41
CA GLU A 145 -1.51 11.43 -5.51
C GLU A 145 -2.52 12.24 -6.34
N LYS A 146 -2.95 11.68 -7.47
CA LYS A 146 -3.97 12.32 -8.33
C LYS A 146 -5.32 12.44 -7.65
N LEU A 147 -5.76 11.41 -6.91
CA LEU A 147 -7.00 11.44 -6.14
C LEU A 147 -6.93 12.49 -5.04
N MET A 148 -5.86 12.50 -4.26
CA MET A 148 -5.65 13.49 -3.19
C MET A 148 -5.60 14.93 -3.73
N THR A 149 -4.95 15.14 -4.89
CA THR A 149 -4.91 16.46 -5.53
C THR A 149 -6.31 16.93 -5.93
N LYS A 150 -7.10 16.03 -6.52
CA LYS A 150 -8.47 16.34 -6.93
C LYS A 150 -9.37 16.62 -5.73
N ASP A 151 -9.22 15.84 -4.69
CA ASP A 151 -10.01 15.95 -3.46
C ASP A 151 -9.70 17.28 -2.74
N LYS A 152 -8.43 17.63 -2.61
CA LYS A 152 -7.99 18.91 -2.07
C LYS A 152 -8.54 20.10 -2.87
N GLU A 153 -8.52 20.02 -4.20
CA GLU A 153 -9.06 21.08 -5.04
C GLU A 153 -10.58 21.20 -4.90
N THR A 154 -11.29 20.08 -4.84
CA THR A 154 -12.74 20.06 -4.59
C THR A 154 -13.08 20.67 -3.24
N PHE A 155 -12.34 20.30 -2.19
CA PHE A 155 -12.51 20.86 -0.86
C PHE A 155 -12.26 22.38 -0.83
N ARG A 156 -11.21 22.86 -1.50
CA ARG A 156 -10.92 24.29 -1.63
C ARG A 156 -12.06 25.05 -2.30
N ILE A 157 -12.58 24.54 -3.41
CA ILE A 157 -13.69 25.15 -4.14
C ILE A 157 -14.96 25.18 -3.30
N GLN A 158 -15.26 24.08 -2.61
CA GLN A 158 -16.43 23.99 -1.72
C GLN A 158 -16.33 24.98 -0.56
N LYS A 159 -15.14 25.12 0.03
CA LYS A 159 -14.88 26.08 1.09
C LYS A 159 -15.08 27.53 0.61
N GLU A 160 -14.42 27.90 -0.50
CA GLU A 160 -14.54 29.24 -1.08
C GLU A 160 -16.01 29.54 -1.45
N PHE A 161 -16.72 28.57 -2.02
CA PHE A 161 -18.13 28.72 -2.33
C PHE A 161 -18.96 28.99 -1.06
N THR A 162 -18.74 28.22 0.01
CA THR A 162 -19.50 28.38 1.26
C THR A 162 -19.19 29.71 1.94
N GLU A 163 -17.92 30.12 1.97
CA GLU A 163 -17.50 31.41 2.53
C GLU A 163 -18.11 32.58 1.74
N ASN A 164 -17.99 32.57 0.42
CA ASN A 164 -18.52 33.64 -0.44
C ASN A 164 -20.06 33.71 -0.38
N ALA A 165 -20.74 32.55 -0.50
CA ALA A 165 -22.19 32.51 -0.40
C ALA A 165 -22.68 33.04 0.95
N SER A 166 -22.00 32.72 2.03
CA SER A 166 -22.37 33.21 3.36
C SER A 166 -22.17 34.72 3.52
N HIS A 167 -21.10 35.28 2.95
CA HIS A 167 -20.90 36.73 2.94
C HIS A 167 -21.94 37.45 2.07
N GLU A 168 -22.24 36.90 0.89
CA GLU A 168 -23.26 37.45 0.00
C GLU A 168 -24.67 37.37 0.59
N LEU A 169 -24.96 36.43 1.49
CA LEU A 169 -26.23 36.33 2.23
C LEU A 169 -26.29 37.26 3.45
N GLN A 170 -25.18 37.54 4.11
CA GLN A 170 -25.16 38.42 5.28
C GLN A 170 -25.63 39.83 4.95
N THR A 171 -25.21 40.39 3.84
CA THR A 171 -25.55 41.76 3.40
C THR A 171 -27.07 41.98 3.21
N PRO A 172 -27.78 41.17 2.37
CA PRO A 172 -29.23 41.35 2.19
C PRO A 172 -30.02 41.08 3.47
N LEU A 173 -29.59 40.12 4.33
CA LEU A 173 -30.24 39.85 5.58
C LEU A 173 -30.09 41.06 6.57
N ALA A 174 -28.93 41.71 6.60
CA ALA A 174 -28.68 42.89 7.41
C ALA A 174 -29.54 44.07 6.90
N ILE A 175 -29.59 44.29 5.59
CA ILE A 175 -30.42 45.35 4.99
C ILE A 175 -31.90 45.11 5.27
N THR A 176 -32.37 43.84 5.11
CA THR A 176 -33.77 43.50 5.42
C THR A 176 -34.09 43.76 6.89
N ARG A 177 -33.19 43.42 7.80
CA ARG A 177 -33.37 43.68 9.21
C ARG A 177 -33.49 45.18 9.52
N ILE A 178 -32.60 46.01 8.96
CA ILE A 178 -32.65 47.47 9.13
C ILE A 178 -33.99 48.02 8.61
N LYS A 179 -34.46 47.56 7.46
CA LYS A 179 -35.75 48.01 6.93
C LYS A 179 -36.92 47.57 7.81
N LEU A 180 -36.88 46.36 8.37
CA LEU A 180 -37.90 45.92 9.32
C LEU A 180 -37.89 46.72 10.61
N ASP A 181 -36.69 47.05 11.15
CA ASP A 181 -36.50 47.88 12.33
C ASP A 181 -37.09 49.30 12.11
N LEU A 182 -36.90 49.86 10.90
CA LEU A 182 -37.52 51.15 10.54
C LEU A 182 -39.05 51.05 10.40
N LEU A 183 -39.53 49.97 9.73
CA LEU A 183 -40.96 49.75 9.55
C LEU A 183 -41.71 49.58 10.88
N MET A 184 -41.06 48.97 11.90
CA MET A 184 -41.62 48.80 13.25
C MET A 184 -41.73 50.13 14.03
N GLN A 185 -41.11 51.22 13.54
CA GLN A 185 -41.23 52.57 14.12
C GLN A 185 -42.36 53.39 13.50
N GLU A 186 -43.01 52.92 12.42
CA GLU A 186 -44.15 53.57 11.80
C GLU A 186 -45.46 53.19 12.51
N ASP A 187 -46.51 53.97 12.25
CA ASP A 187 -47.89 53.72 12.77
C ASP A 187 -48.51 52.52 12.04
N LEU A 188 -48.27 51.33 12.56
CA LEU A 188 -48.79 50.06 12.04
C LEU A 188 -50.06 49.64 12.79
N ASN A 189 -51.06 49.15 12.00
CA ASN A 189 -52.17 48.46 12.64
C ASN A 189 -51.72 47.07 13.22
N GLU A 190 -52.53 46.51 14.09
CA GLU A 190 -52.22 45.26 14.81
C GLU A 190 -51.86 44.11 13.87
N ARG A 191 -52.57 43.95 12.75
CA ARG A 191 -52.31 42.91 11.74
C ARG A 191 -50.98 43.14 10.99
N GLN A 192 -50.66 44.42 10.68
CA GLN A 192 -49.42 44.78 10.03
C GLN A 192 -48.23 44.53 10.97
N MET A 193 -48.36 44.93 12.25
CA MET A 193 -47.32 44.68 13.26
C MET A 193 -47.04 43.19 13.38
N GLN A 194 -48.08 42.34 13.40
CA GLN A 194 -47.92 40.93 13.50
C GLN A 194 -47.17 40.31 12.29
N LEU A 195 -47.50 40.75 11.05
CA LEU A 195 -46.79 40.33 9.84
C LEU A 195 -45.33 40.79 9.82
N VAL A 196 -45.06 41.99 10.24
CA VAL A 196 -43.69 42.52 10.33
C VAL A 196 -42.87 41.73 11.37
N ALA A 197 -43.44 41.41 12.51
CA ALA A 197 -42.81 40.61 13.54
C ALA A 197 -42.49 39.20 13.05
N ASP A 198 -43.38 38.57 12.31
CA ASP A 198 -43.17 37.27 11.70
C ASP A 198 -42.00 37.28 10.69
N ILE A 199 -41.94 38.29 9.84
CA ILE A 199 -40.85 38.45 8.87
C ILE A 199 -39.53 38.71 9.58
N TYR A 200 -39.52 39.53 10.63
CA TYR A 200 -38.36 39.81 11.44
C TYR A 200 -37.78 38.53 12.10
N ASN A 201 -38.69 37.70 12.63
CA ASN A 201 -38.28 36.42 13.23
C ASN A 201 -37.68 35.48 12.20
N GLN A 202 -38.25 35.40 11.01
CA GLN A 202 -37.72 34.58 9.89
C GLN A 202 -36.37 35.10 9.41
N ASN A 203 -36.20 36.42 9.25
CA ASN A 203 -34.92 37.03 8.88
C ASN A 203 -33.81 36.72 9.92
N THR A 204 -34.15 36.82 11.21
CA THR A 204 -33.25 36.49 12.33
C THR A 204 -32.83 35.01 12.27
N ARG A 205 -33.79 34.10 12.04
CA ARG A 205 -33.53 32.67 11.88
C ARG A 205 -32.61 32.36 10.69
N MET A 206 -32.84 33.02 9.55
CA MET A 206 -31.94 32.88 8.38
C MET A 206 -30.52 33.38 8.69
N GLY A 207 -30.38 34.47 9.43
CA GLY A 207 -29.08 34.96 9.90
C GLY A 207 -28.34 33.96 10.79
N HIS A 208 -29.05 33.28 11.69
CA HIS A 208 -28.46 32.21 12.50
C HIS A 208 -28.03 31.01 11.68
N LEU A 209 -28.88 30.55 10.74
CA LEU A 209 -28.54 29.45 9.84
C LEU A 209 -27.30 29.75 9.01
N ASN A 210 -27.21 30.95 8.44
CA ASN A 210 -26.05 31.38 7.66
C ASN A 210 -24.76 31.39 8.48
N ARG A 211 -24.81 31.85 9.75
CA ARG A 211 -23.65 31.80 10.66
C ARG A 211 -23.26 30.37 11.01
N SER A 212 -24.23 29.46 11.17
CA SER A 212 -23.97 28.05 11.44
C SER A 212 -23.28 27.37 10.26
N LEU A 213 -23.69 27.69 9.02
CA LEU A 213 -23.04 27.20 7.79
C LEU A 213 -21.58 27.67 7.71
N LEU A 214 -21.32 28.94 8.01
CA LEU A 214 -19.95 29.49 8.08
C LEU A 214 -19.10 28.77 9.15
N LEU A 215 -19.70 28.52 10.30
CA LEU A 215 -19.00 27.83 11.39
C LEU A 215 -18.63 26.41 10.99
N LEU A 216 -19.54 25.66 10.38
CA LEU A 216 -19.27 24.32 9.87
C LEU A 216 -18.14 24.32 8.86
N ALA A 217 -18.13 25.25 7.90
CA ALA A 217 -17.06 25.39 6.93
C ALA A 217 -15.69 25.74 7.58
N LYS A 218 -15.69 26.33 8.79
CA LYS A 218 -14.46 26.62 9.55
C LYS A 218 -14.01 25.47 10.44
N ILE A 219 -14.93 24.69 11.02
CA ILE A 219 -14.61 23.58 11.93
C ILE A 219 -13.97 22.42 11.21
N ASP A 220 -14.38 22.10 9.99
CA ASP A 220 -13.75 21.07 9.14
C ASP A 220 -12.25 21.35 8.88
N ASN A 221 -11.75 22.54 9.25
CA ASN A 221 -10.33 22.89 9.16
C ASN A 221 -9.51 22.60 10.42
N THR A 222 -10.13 22.11 11.52
CA THR A 222 -9.44 22.00 12.81
C THR A 222 -9.25 20.56 13.28
N GLN A 223 -9.76 19.57 12.56
CA GLN A 223 -9.52 18.15 12.79
C GLN A 223 -8.49 17.62 11.80
#